data_6bfbd356e94dce85847de84fdeb1d6cd
#
_entry.id   6bfbd356e94dce85847de84fdeb1d6cd
#
_cell.length_a   1.000
_cell.length_b   1.000
_cell.length_c   1.000
_cell.angle_alpha   90.00
_cell.angle_beta   90.00
_cell.angle_gamma   90.00
#
_symmetry.space_group_name_H-M   'P 1'
#
loop_
_entity.id
_entity.type
_entity.pdbx_description
1 polymer ?
#
loop_
_entity_poly.entity_id
_entity_poly.type
_entity_poly.pdbx_seq_one_letter_code
_entity_poly.pdbx_strand_id
1 'polypeptide(L)'
;DMTNKTNILQYIGLIKKAHCIITNDTGTYHVATISQVPTLILAGGYTYDKYVAYDFKGNEKFRKPYIVTEKMECFNCENRCTYKDKIENVWPCLEKITVEAAWKKAQEMIRSEEL
;
A
#
# COMPACT_ATOMS: atom_id res chain seq x y z
N ASP A 1 8.85 14.37 -13.03
CA ASP A 1 7.45 14.30 -12.64
C ASP A 1 6.60 13.89 -13.85
N MET A 2 5.83 12.81 -13.69
CA MET A 2 4.98 12.23 -14.73
C MET A 2 3.48 12.44 -14.49
N THR A 3 3.13 13.28 -13.53
CA THR A 3 1.74 13.59 -13.21
C THR A 3 0.99 14.11 -14.45
N ASN A 4 -0.14 13.50 -14.76
CA ASN A 4 -0.97 13.82 -15.93
C ASN A 4 -0.28 13.68 -17.31
N LYS A 5 0.84 12.96 -17.39
CA LYS A 5 1.61 12.81 -18.64
C LYS A 5 1.46 11.43 -19.30
N THR A 6 0.63 10.55 -18.74
CA THR A 6 0.46 9.17 -19.22
C THR A 6 -1.00 8.82 -19.40
N ASN A 7 -1.29 8.01 -20.40
CA ASN A 7 -2.51 7.22 -20.44
C ASN A 7 -2.37 5.97 -19.55
N ILE A 8 -3.43 5.18 -19.41
CA ILE A 8 -3.45 4.02 -18.51
C ILE A 8 -2.40 2.96 -18.88
N LEU A 9 -2.19 2.68 -20.16
CA LEU A 9 -1.22 1.69 -20.63
C LEU A 9 0.22 2.14 -20.38
N GLN A 10 0.50 3.42 -20.65
CA GLN A 10 1.80 4.03 -20.33
C GLN A 10 2.07 4.04 -18.85
N TYR A 11 1.07 4.32 -18.03
CA TYR A 11 1.17 4.29 -16.56
C TYR A 11 1.50 2.89 -16.03
N ILE A 12 0.81 1.87 -16.53
CA ILE A 12 1.13 0.47 -16.19
C ILE A 12 2.57 0.11 -16.63
N GLY A 13 2.99 0.57 -17.80
CA GLY A 13 4.36 0.39 -18.28
C GLY A 13 5.41 1.05 -17.37
N LEU A 14 5.13 2.25 -16.84
CA LEU A 14 5.99 2.93 -15.86
C LEU A 14 6.11 2.13 -14.56
N ILE A 15 4.97 1.66 -14.02
CA ILE A 15 4.97 0.83 -12.81
C ILE A 15 5.86 -0.40 -13.01
N LYS A 16 5.69 -1.13 -14.10
CA LYS A 16 6.45 -2.35 -14.40
C LYS A 16 7.96 -2.12 -14.51
N LYS A 17 8.40 -0.92 -14.85
CA LYS A 17 9.81 -0.54 -14.98
C LYS A 17 10.39 0.12 -13.74
N ALA A 18 9.59 0.37 -12.74
CA ALA A 18 10.07 0.98 -11.50
C ALA A 18 10.93 -0.01 -10.69
N HIS A 19 11.95 0.48 -10.00
CA HIS A 19 12.75 -0.31 -9.07
C HIS A 19 11.94 -0.70 -7.84
N CYS A 20 11.09 0.20 -7.37
CA CYS A 20 10.12 -0.03 -6.32
C CYS A 20 8.96 0.97 -6.44
N ILE A 21 7.89 0.67 -5.76
CA ILE A 21 6.70 1.51 -5.67
C ILE A 21 6.40 1.79 -4.19
N ILE A 22 6.14 3.05 -3.87
CA ILE A 22 5.58 3.46 -2.58
C ILE A 22 4.23 4.10 -2.89
N THR A 23 3.17 3.60 -2.31
CA THR A 23 1.81 4.02 -2.65
C THR A 23 0.86 3.92 -1.45
N ASN A 24 -0.27 4.58 -1.57
CA ASN A 24 -1.44 4.35 -0.72
C ASN A 24 -2.32 3.24 -1.31
N ASP A 25 -3.45 2.95 -0.66
CA ASP A 25 -4.43 1.96 -1.11
C ASP A 25 -5.20 2.48 -2.34
N THR A 26 -4.65 2.19 -3.51
CA THR A 26 -5.16 2.60 -4.83
C THR A 26 -4.89 1.52 -5.87
N GLY A 27 -5.39 1.71 -7.10
CA GLY A 27 -5.10 0.83 -8.23
C GLY A 27 -3.61 0.60 -8.50
N THR A 28 -2.76 1.58 -8.19
CA THR A 28 -1.30 1.47 -8.28
C THR A 28 -0.76 0.29 -7.49
N TYR A 29 -1.24 0.11 -6.26
CA TYR A 29 -0.88 -1.00 -5.39
C TYR A 29 -1.12 -2.36 -6.06
N HIS A 30 -2.31 -2.54 -6.62
CA HIS A 30 -2.70 -3.80 -7.27
C HIS A 30 -1.86 -4.07 -8.51
N VAL A 31 -1.68 -3.07 -9.36
CA VAL A 31 -0.84 -3.20 -10.57
C VAL A 31 0.61 -3.54 -10.21
N ALA A 32 1.18 -2.85 -9.24
CA ALA A 32 2.56 -3.08 -8.79
C ALA A 32 2.74 -4.49 -8.21
N THR A 33 1.82 -4.91 -7.34
CA THR A 33 1.86 -6.24 -6.71
C THR A 33 1.74 -7.36 -7.75
N ILE A 34 0.78 -7.28 -8.67
CA ILE A 34 0.60 -8.27 -9.75
C ILE A 34 1.80 -8.27 -10.69
N SER A 35 2.39 -7.12 -10.94
CA SER A 35 3.60 -6.98 -11.78
C SER A 35 4.89 -7.41 -11.08
N GLN A 36 4.82 -7.85 -9.83
CA GLN A 36 5.96 -8.30 -9.02
C GLN A 36 7.04 -7.23 -8.80
N VAL A 37 6.65 -5.95 -8.84
CA VAL A 37 7.53 -4.85 -8.46
C VAL A 37 7.57 -4.76 -6.94
N PRO A 38 8.74 -4.56 -6.31
CA PRO A 38 8.83 -4.30 -4.87
C PRO A 38 7.91 -3.15 -4.48
N THR A 39 6.92 -3.42 -3.63
CA THR A 39 5.87 -2.45 -3.33
C THR A 39 5.69 -2.26 -1.83
N LEU A 40 5.74 -1.01 -1.39
CA LEU A 40 5.33 -0.57 -0.07
C LEU A 40 3.98 0.13 -0.16
N ILE A 41 3.02 -0.30 0.64
CA ILE A 41 1.71 0.34 0.73
C ILE A 41 1.50 0.94 2.13
N LEU A 42 0.99 2.17 2.16
CA LEU A 42 0.45 2.82 3.35
C LEU A 42 -1.06 2.62 3.33
N ALA A 43 -1.59 1.77 4.19
CA ALA A 43 -2.97 1.34 4.14
C ALA A 43 -3.73 1.65 5.43
N GLY A 44 -4.92 2.23 5.31
CA GLY A 44 -5.88 2.29 6.41
C GLY A 44 -6.43 0.90 6.74
N GLY A 45 -6.92 0.75 7.97
CA GLY A 45 -7.46 -0.53 8.43
C GLY A 45 -8.88 -0.85 7.95
N TYR A 46 -9.54 0.06 7.22
CA TYR A 46 -10.98 -0.02 6.95
C TYR A 46 -11.40 -1.16 6.01
N THR A 47 -10.55 -1.57 5.08
CA THR A 47 -10.83 -2.68 4.14
C THR A 47 -9.64 -3.60 3.98
N TYR A 48 -8.85 -3.75 5.03
CA TYR A 48 -7.55 -4.42 4.99
C TYR A 48 -7.66 -5.86 4.47
N ASP A 49 -8.48 -6.69 5.07
CA ASP A 49 -8.61 -8.10 4.69
C ASP A 49 -9.29 -8.29 3.32
N LYS A 50 -10.02 -7.28 2.87
CA LYS A 50 -10.76 -7.34 1.62
C LYS A 50 -9.94 -6.96 0.39
N TYR A 51 -9.09 -5.94 0.53
CA TYR A 51 -8.41 -5.35 -0.63
C TYR A 51 -6.89 -5.23 -0.47
N VAL A 52 -6.37 -5.22 0.74
CA VAL A 52 -4.94 -5.00 1.00
C VAL A 52 -4.20 -6.31 1.21
N ALA A 53 -4.75 -7.21 2.01
CA ALA A 53 -4.14 -8.51 2.29
C ALA A 53 -4.44 -9.50 1.17
N TYR A 54 -3.43 -9.81 0.36
CA TYR A 54 -3.53 -10.88 -0.63
C TYR A 54 -3.32 -12.25 0.02
N ASP A 55 -4.10 -13.24 -0.40
CA ASP A 55 -3.82 -14.65 -0.09
C ASP A 55 -2.83 -15.21 -1.12
N PHE A 56 -1.63 -15.52 -0.64
CA PHE A 56 -0.55 -16.08 -1.46
C PHE A 56 -0.42 -17.60 -1.31
N LYS A 57 -1.38 -18.29 -0.71
CA LYS A 57 -1.36 -19.75 -0.58
C LYS A 57 -1.25 -20.41 -1.95
N GLY A 58 -0.31 -21.34 -2.07
CA GLY A 58 0.00 -21.98 -3.35
C GLY A 58 0.85 -21.15 -4.31
N ASN A 59 1.21 -19.92 -3.93
CA ASN A 59 2.04 -19.00 -4.73
C ASN A 59 3.17 -18.43 -3.88
N GLU A 60 3.91 -19.28 -3.17
CA GLU A 60 4.97 -18.86 -2.23
C GLU A 60 6.13 -18.11 -2.93
N LYS A 61 6.28 -18.30 -4.24
CA LYS A 61 7.27 -17.56 -5.04
C LYS A 61 6.82 -16.14 -5.41
N PHE A 62 5.55 -15.82 -5.18
CA PHE A 62 5.01 -14.51 -5.47
C PHE A 62 5.56 -13.48 -4.49
N ARG A 63 6.07 -12.37 -5.02
CA ARG A 63 6.61 -11.30 -4.17
C ARG A 63 5.50 -10.63 -3.37
N LYS A 64 5.62 -10.70 -2.05
CA LYS A 64 4.65 -10.09 -1.13
C LYS A 64 4.90 -8.59 -0.99
N PRO A 65 3.86 -7.76 -0.96
CA PRO A 65 4.03 -6.34 -0.68
C PRO A 65 4.44 -6.10 0.78
N TYR A 66 5.10 -4.98 1.00
CA TYR A 66 5.42 -4.44 2.32
C TYR A 66 4.29 -3.52 2.74
N ILE A 67 3.65 -3.82 3.86
CA ILE A 67 2.43 -3.12 4.29
C ILE A 67 2.72 -2.36 5.58
N VAL A 68 2.37 -1.07 5.58
CA VAL A 68 2.31 -0.24 6.78
C VAL A 68 0.86 0.07 7.07
N THR A 69 0.38 -0.35 8.21
CA THR A 69 -0.98 -0.10 8.68
C THR A 69 -0.99 0.06 10.19
N GLU A 70 -1.94 0.80 10.72
CA GLU A 70 -2.15 0.94 12.15
C GLU A 70 -3.40 0.16 12.56
N LYS A 71 -3.23 -0.85 13.41
CA LYS A 71 -4.33 -1.65 13.93
C LYS A 71 -5.02 -0.92 15.07
N MET A 72 -6.24 -0.48 14.82
CA MET A 72 -7.15 0.09 15.81
C MET A 72 -8.22 -0.95 16.17
N GLU A 73 -8.98 -0.72 17.24
CA GLU A 73 -10.09 -1.61 17.64
C GLU A 73 -11.12 -1.82 16.53
N CYS A 74 -11.31 -0.82 15.66
CA CYS A 74 -12.23 -0.87 14.52
C CYS A 74 -11.62 -1.47 13.24
N PHE A 75 -10.47 -2.13 13.33
CA PHE A 75 -9.79 -2.73 12.17
C PHE A 75 -10.74 -3.63 11.36
N ASN A 76 -10.70 -3.51 10.02
CA ASN A 76 -11.65 -4.14 9.09
C ASN A 76 -13.10 -3.67 9.24
N CYS A 77 -13.33 -2.41 9.57
CA CYS A 77 -14.66 -1.84 9.74
C CYS A 77 -15.48 -1.69 8.44
N GLU A 78 -14.92 -2.03 7.29
CA GLU A 78 -15.56 -1.90 5.97
C GLU A 78 -16.15 -0.51 5.71
N ASN A 79 -15.38 0.54 6.03
CA ASN A 79 -15.78 1.95 5.95
C ASN A 79 -16.92 2.35 6.92
N ARG A 80 -17.30 1.50 7.85
CA ARG A 80 -18.23 1.82 8.94
C ARG A 80 -17.47 2.39 10.12
N CYS A 81 -16.78 3.50 9.89
CA CYS A 81 -15.91 4.10 10.88
C CYS A 81 -16.68 4.54 12.13
N THR A 82 -16.20 4.12 13.30
CA THR A 82 -16.75 4.55 14.61
C THR A 82 -16.32 5.96 15.00
N TYR A 83 -15.29 6.48 14.35
CA TYR A 83 -14.80 7.85 14.54
C TYR A 83 -15.56 8.79 13.62
N LYS A 84 -16.35 9.68 14.21
CA LYS A 84 -17.23 10.62 13.45
C LYS A 84 -16.43 11.73 12.77
N ASP A 85 -15.29 12.11 13.35
CA ASP A 85 -14.50 13.24 12.89
C ASP A 85 -13.22 12.74 12.20
N LYS A 86 -13.06 13.13 10.95
CA LYS A 86 -11.81 13.00 10.23
C LYS A 86 -10.86 14.12 10.66
N ILE A 87 -9.60 13.79 10.88
CA ILE A 87 -8.55 14.78 11.06
C ILE A 87 -8.16 15.28 9.66
N GLU A 88 -8.39 16.55 9.37
CA GLU A 88 -8.09 17.17 8.04
C GLU A 88 -8.59 16.34 6.86
N ASN A 89 -9.80 15.78 6.95
CA ASN A 89 -10.39 14.85 5.98
C ASN A 89 -9.71 13.48 5.86
N VAL A 90 -8.82 13.12 6.78
CA VAL A 90 -8.16 11.82 6.83
C VAL A 90 -8.75 10.96 7.93
N TRP A 91 -8.96 9.68 7.65
CA TRP A 91 -9.40 8.73 8.65
C TRP A 91 -8.32 8.50 9.72
N PRO A 92 -8.67 8.35 11.02
CA PRO A 92 -7.70 8.15 12.10
C PRO A 92 -6.73 6.99 11.87
N CYS A 93 -7.16 5.90 11.26
CA CYS A 93 -6.30 4.76 10.94
C CYS A 93 -5.20 5.05 9.91
N LEU A 94 -5.38 6.09 9.09
CA LEU A 94 -4.34 6.60 8.20
C LEU A 94 -3.47 7.65 8.89
N GLU A 95 -4.11 8.57 9.63
CA GLU A 95 -3.42 9.64 10.36
C GLU A 95 -2.42 9.10 11.38
N LYS A 96 -2.70 7.97 12.00
CA LYS A 96 -1.81 7.33 12.98
C LYS A 96 -0.60 6.63 12.37
N ILE A 97 -0.53 6.47 11.06
CA ILE A 97 0.68 5.96 10.40
C ILE A 97 1.76 7.03 10.47
N THR A 98 2.82 6.75 11.22
CA THR A 98 3.93 7.70 11.38
C THR A 98 4.93 7.60 10.24
N VAL A 99 5.64 8.70 10.00
CA VAL A 99 6.75 8.74 9.04
C VAL A 99 7.83 7.72 9.42
N GLU A 100 8.12 7.58 10.70
CA GLU A 100 9.10 6.63 11.23
C GLU A 100 8.70 5.19 10.91
N ALA A 101 7.43 4.81 11.09
CA ALA A 101 6.92 3.48 10.76
C ALA A 101 7.03 3.20 9.25
N ALA A 102 6.65 4.17 8.43
CA ALA A 102 6.75 4.09 6.98
C ALA A 102 8.22 3.97 6.53
N TRP A 103 9.11 4.78 7.10
CA TRP A 103 10.53 4.75 6.79
C TRP A 103 11.21 3.44 7.19
N LYS A 104 10.91 2.93 8.38
CA LYS A 104 11.41 1.63 8.85
C LYS A 104 11.02 0.50 7.89
N LYS A 105 9.77 0.49 7.43
CA LYS A 105 9.29 -0.51 6.46
C LYS A 105 9.93 -0.33 5.08
N ALA A 106 10.17 0.90 4.65
CA ALA A 106 10.88 1.20 3.41
C ALA A 106 12.34 0.68 3.46
N GLN A 107 13.05 0.90 4.58
CA GLN A 107 14.40 0.36 4.77
C GLN A 107 14.42 -1.18 4.76
N GLU A 108 13.40 -1.83 5.34
CA GLU A 108 13.24 -3.27 5.28
C GLU A 108 13.11 -3.75 3.83
N MET A 109 12.24 -3.10 3.04
CA MET A 109 12.08 -3.39 1.62
C MET A 109 13.39 -3.20 0.84
N ILE A 110 14.06 -2.07 1.02
CA ILE A 110 15.32 -1.74 0.33
C ILE A 110 16.37 -2.82 0.59
N ARG A 111 16.51 -3.25 1.84
CA ARG A 111 17.48 -4.30 2.21
C ARG A 111 17.11 -5.67 1.67
N SER A 112 15.84 -6.07 1.83
CA SER A 112 15.38 -7.40 1.43
C SER A 112 15.36 -7.58 -0.09
N GLU A 113 15.12 -6.51 -0.84
CA GLU A 113 15.06 -6.52 -2.30
C GLU A 113 16.38 -6.09 -2.95
N GLU A 114 17.40 -5.79 -2.16
CA GLU A 114 18.73 -5.36 -2.62
C GLU A 114 18.67 -4.13 -3.55
N LEU A 115 17.85 -3.16 -3.18
CA LEU A 115 17.64 -1.94 -3.97
C LEU A 115 18.73 -0.88 -3.75
#